data_b2e9d8bf52ac782f59a10d0e07b9db9d
#
_entry.id   b2e9d8bf52ac782f59a10d0e07b9db9d
#
_cell.length_a   1.000
_cell.length_b   1.000
_cell.length_c   1.000
_cell.angle_alpha   90.00
_cell.angle_beta   90.00
_cell.angle_gamma   90.00
#
_symmetry.space_group_name_H-M   'P 1'
#
loop_
_entity.id
_entity.type
_entity.pdbx_description
1 polymer ?
#
loop_
_entity_poly.entity_id
_entity_poly.type
_entity_poly.pdbx_seq_one_letter_code
_entity_poly.pdbx_strand_id
1 'polypeptide(L)'
;LYEQQVETYAKYAGMELDAYIESSGLTQEEYQSNMEEYGKNVAAQALVCQAICDKEGFAIGDDDYQKALQDMLTEYGCTEDELIQTYGQDNVEQSIMLNRVSNLILENANVTEVQADSSADSSSDDSGN
;
A
#
# COMPACT_ATOMS: atom_id res chain seq x y z
N LEU A 1 -1.60 -6.40 10.62
CA LEU A 1 -1.38 -5.14 9.85
C LEU A 1 -2.63 -4.25 9.83
N TYR A 2 -3.77 -4.71 9.26
CA TYR A 2 -4.99 -3.89 9.17
C TYR A 2 -5.54 -3.50 10.56
N GLU A 3 -5.69 -4.47 11.45
CA GLU A 3 -6.15 -4.25 12.83
C GLU A 3 -5.25 -3.27 13.60
N GLN A 4 -3.92 -3.46 13.55
CA GLN A 4 -2.95 -2.56 14.17
C GLN A 4 -3.04 -1.13 13.63
N GLN A 5 -3.32 -0.98 12.34
CA GLN A 5 -3.50 0.33 11.72
C GLN A 5 -4.77 1.02 12.24
N VAL A 6 -5.88 0.29 12.29
CA VAL A 6 -7.15 0.83 12.82
C VAL A 6 -7.05 1.13 14.32
N GLU A 7 -6.39 0.27 15.12
CA GLU A 7 -6.08 0.55 16.53
C GLU A 7 -5.23 1.82 16.70
N THR A 8 -4.27 2.02 15.81
CA THR A 8 -3.44 3.22 15.84
C THR A 8 -4.28 4.46 15.58
N TYR A 9 -5.17 4.43 14.61
CA TYR A 9 -6.09 5.54 14.33
C TYR A 9 -7.06 5.79 15.49
N ALA A 10 -7.61 4.74 16.10
CA ALA A 10 -8.44 4.86 17.29
C ALA A 10 -7.70 5.56 18.45
N LYS A 11 -6.45 5.17 18.70
CA LYS A 11 -5.58 5.82 19.70
C LYS A 11 -5.31 7.29 19.39
N TYR A 12 -5.06 7.64 18.12
CA TYR A 12 -4.89 9.04 17.73
C TYR A 12 -6.18 9.87 17.91
N ALA A 13 -7.33 9.23 17.69
CA ALA A 13 -8.64 9.85 17.92
C ALA A 13 -9.02 9.90 19.42
N GLY A 14 -8.22 9.29 20.32
CA GLY A 14 -8.52 9.19 21.74
C GLY A 14 -9.72 8.30 22.06
N MET A 15 -9.96 7.30 21.22
CA MET A 15 -11.10 6.38 21.31
C MET A 15 -10.64 4.94 21.53
N GLU A 16 -11.51 4.14 22.16
CA GLU A 16 -11.39 2.67 22.10
C GLU A 16 -11.73 2.18 20.69
N LEU A 17 -11.21 1.02 20.31
CA LEU A 17 -11.35 0.47 18.95
C LEU A 17 -12.81 0.34 18.52
N ASP A 18 -13.65 -0.22 19.37
CA ASP A 18 -15.10 -0.41 19.08
C ASP A 18 -15.81 0.91 18.82
N ALA A 19 -15.53 1.93 19.67
CA ALA A 19 -16.11 3.25 19.51
C ALA A 19 -15.61 3.94 18.24
N TYR A 20 -14.37 3.70 17.84
CA TYR A 20 -13.82 4.23 16.60
C TYR A 20 -14.48 3.58 15.36
N ILE A 21 -14.68 2.25 15.38
CA ILE A 21 -15.36 1.52 14.32
C ILE A 21 -16.79 2.05 14.14
N GLU A 22 -17.56 2.17 15.24
CA GLU A 22 -18.91 2.73 15.21
C GLU A 22 -18.94 4.18 14.70
N SER A 23 -17.99 5.01 15.13
CA SER A 23 -17.89 6.41 14.69
C SER A 23 -17.58 6.54 13.20
N SER A 24 -16.93 5.53 12.62
CA SER A 24 -16.66 5.43 11.19
C SER A 24 -17.88 4.96 10.37
N GLY A 25 -19.00 4.68 11.01
CA GLY A 25 -20.23 4.23 10.37
C GLY A 25 -20.22 2.74 9.98
N LEU A 26 -19.27 1.97 10.50
CA LEU A 26 -19.16 0.54 10.26
C LEU A 26 -19.77 -0.25 11.44
N THR A 27 -20.41 -1.35 11.12
CA THR A 27 -20.75 -2.38 12.11
C THR A 27 -19.54 -3.27 12.38
N GLN A 28 -19.52 -3.97 13.50
CA GLN A 28 -18.46 -4.95 13.81
C GLN A 28 -18.37 -6.06 12.74
N GLU A 29 -19.49 -6.47 12.17
CA GLU A 29 -19.54 -7.48 11.11
C GLU A 29 -18.92 -6.97 9.81
N GLU A 30 -19.21 -5.74 9.41
CA GLU A 30 -18.60 -5.09 8.25
C GLU A 30 -17.09 -4.87 8.48
N TYR A 31 -16.68 -4.48 9.67
CA TYR A 31 -15.27 -4.36 10.01
C TYR A 31 -14.53 -5.70 9.87
N GLN A 32 -15.08 -6.79 10.41
CA GLN A 32 -14.51 -8.13 10.29
C GLN A 32 -14.45 -8.60 8.82
N SER A 33 -15.50 -8.35 8.05
CA SER A 33 -15.53 -8.68 6.62
C SER A 33 -14.45 -7.91 5.84
N ASN A 34 -14.29 -6.62 6.11
CA ASN A 34 -13.26 -5.80 5.49
C ASN A 34 -11.85 -6.29 5.86
N MET A 35 -11.65 -6.71 7.09
CA MET A 35 -10.38 -7.25 7.57
C MET A 35 -10.03 -8.57 6.89
N GLU A 36 -11.02 -9.47 6.70
CA GLU A 36 -10.83 -10.72 5.95
C GLU A 36 -10.53 -10.47 4.48
N GLU A 37 -11.25 -9.55 3.84
CA GLU A 37 -11.02 -9.18 2.45
C GLU A 37 -9.63 -8.57 2.26
N TYR A 38 -9.23 -7.67 3.13
CA TYR A 38 -7.89 -7.11 3.13
C TYR A 38 -6.82 -8.21 3.27
N GLY A 39 -6.99 -9.15 4.20
CA GLY A 39 -6.08 -10.28 4.39
C GLY A 39 -5.97 -11.16 3.14
N LYS A 40 -7.09 -11.45 2.48
CA LYS A 40 -7.12 -12.20 1.20
C LYS A 40 -6.38 -11.45 0.09
N ASN A 41 -6.59 -10.14 -0.02
CA ASN A 41 -5.93 -9.33 -1.04
C ASN A 41 -4.42 -9.25 -0.82
N VAL A 42 -3.96 -9.08 0.43
CA VAL A 42 -2.52 -9.08 0.78
C VAL A 42 -1.90 -10.45 0.46
N ALA A 43 -2.56 -11.54 0.81
CA ALA A 43 -2.07 -12.88 0.50
C ALA A 43 -2.01 -13.14 -1.01
N ALA A 44 -3.03 -12.73 -1.76
CA ALA A 44 -3.04 -12.85 -3.22
C ALA A 44 -1.92 -12.02 -3.86
N GLN A 45 -1.69 -10.80 -3.39
CA GLN A 45 -0.59 -9.94 -3.86
C GLN A 45 0.77 -10.57 -3.60
N ALA A 46 0.97 -11.16 -2.41
CA ALA A 46 2.22 -11.84 -2.09
C ALA A 46 2.49 -13.03 -3.00
N LEU A 47 1.45 -13.85 -3.30
CA LEU A 47 1.57 -14.98 -4.21
C LEU A 47 1.88 -14.55 -5.65
N VAL A 48 1.23 -13.50 -6.15
CA VAL A 48 1.50 -12.94 -7.47
C VAL A 48 2.91 -12.39 -7.56
N CYS A 49 3.34 -11.64 -6.53
CA CYS A 49 4.70 -11.12 -6.43
C CYS A 49 5.73 -12.27 -6.47
N GLN A 50 5.53 -13.31 -5.67
CA GLN A 50 6.41 -14.49 -5.66
C GLN A 50 6.47 -15.16 -7.03
N ALA A 51 5.33 -15.38 -7.68
CA ALA A 51 5.29 -16.01 -9.00
C ALA A 51 6.02 -15.20 -10.08
N ILE A 52 5.95 -13.86 -10.01
CA ILE A 52 6.70 -12.97 -10.90
C ILE A 52 8.19 -13.03 -10.58
N CYS A 53 8.58 -12.97 -9.31
CA CYS A 53 9.97 -13.09 -8.89
C CYS A 53 10.59 -14.41 -9.38
N ASP A 54 9.91 -15.53 -9.21
CA ASP A 54 10.36 -16.85 -9.67
C ASP A 54 10.53 -16.90 -11.19
N LYS A 55 9.59 -16.30 -11.94
CA LYS A 55 9.63 -16.27 -13.40
C LYS A 55 10.75 -15.41 -13.94
N GLU A 56 10.98 -14.25 -13.36
CA GLU A 56 11.97 -13.27 -13.79
C GLU A 56 13.35 -13.53 -13.17
N GLY A 57 13.46 -14.49 -12.26
CA GLY A 57 14.71 -14.84 -11.57
C GLY A 57 15.16 -13.82 -10.53
N PHE A 58 14.23 -13.05 -9.97
CA PHE A 58 14.54 -12.11 -8.90
C PHE A 58 14.86 -12.87 -7.61
N ALA A 59 15.99 -12.56 -7.01
CA ALA A 59 16.41 -13.20 -5.77
C ALA A 59 16.75 -12.16 -4.69
N ILE A 60 16.46 -12.52 -3.44
CA ILE A 60 16.94 -11.77 -2.27
C ILE A 60 18.46 -11.86 -2.26
N GLY A 61 19.13 -10.71 -2.16
CA GLY A 61 20.58 -10.60 -2.12
C GLY A 61 21.29 -10.54 -3.49
N ASP A 62 20.56 -10.58 -4.62
CA ASP A 62 21.14 -10.29 -5.94
C ASP A 62 21.57 -8.82 -6.07
N ASP A 63 22.29 -8.47 -7.13
CA ASP A 63 22.84 -7.11 -7.32
C ASP A 63 21.74 -6.04 -7.37
N ASP A 64 20.62 -6.33 -8.02
CA ASP A 64 19.49 -5.41 -8.12
C ASP A 64 18.74 -5.27 -6.78
N TYR A 65 18.67 -6.35 -6.00
CA TYR A 65 18.16 -6.29 -4.62
C TYR A 65 19.04 -5.39 -3.76
N GLN A 66 20.38 -5.55 -3.83
CA GLN A 66 21.32 -4.74 -3.06
C GLN A 66 21.22 -3.26 -3.42
N LYS A 67 21.05 -2.98 -4.71
CA LYS A 67 20.83 -1.60 -5.18
C LYS A 67 19.53 -1.02 -4.62
N ALA A 68 18.42 -1.76 -4.73
CA ALA A 68 17.14 -1.30 -4.21
C ALA A 68 17.15 -1.10 -2.68
N LEU A 69 17.88 -1.94 -1.94
CA LEU A 69 18.13 -1.76 -0.51
C LEU A 69 18.89 -0.46 -0.24
N GLN A 70 19.97 -0.18 -0.98
CA GLN A 70 20.76 1.04 -0.81
C GLN A 70 19.95 2.30 -1.14
N ASP A 71 19.12 2.26 -2.18
CA ASP A 71 18.21 3.36 -2.52
C ASP A 71 17.22 3.61 -1.37
N MET A 72 16.64 2.56 -0.81
CA MET A 72 15.73 2.63 0.35
C MET A 72 16.42 3.21 1.59
N LEU A 73 17.64 2.74 1.93
CA LEU A 73 18.41 3.26 3.07
C LEU A 73 18.74 4.74 2.90
N THR A 74 19.04 5.17 1.67
CA THR A 74 19.31 6.57 1.34
C THR A 74 18.05 7.41 1.49
N GLU A 75 16.91 6.93 1.03
CA GLU A 75 15.62 7.63 1.12
C GLU A 75 15.17 7.82 2.57
N TYR A 76 15.31 6.78 3.40
CA TYR A 76 14.93 6.84 4.82
C TYR A 76 16.02 7.47 5.72
N GLY A 77 17.24 7.65 5.22
CA GLY A 77 18.34 8.21 5.97
C GLY A 77 18.76 7.37 7.19
N CYS A 78 18.67 6.06 7.07
CA CYS A 78 18.96 5.09 8.12
C CYS A 78 19.92 4.00 7.66
N THR A 79 20.44 3.23 8.60
CA THR A 79 21.23 2.03 8.32
C THR A 79 20.33 0.81 8.12
N GLU A 80 20.86 -0.26 7.52
CA GLU A 80 20.14 -1.53 7.35
C GLU A 80 19.70 -2.11 8.70
N ASP A 81 20.57 -2.08 9.70
CA ASP A 81 20.24 -2.57 11.04
C ASP A 81 19.07 -1.80 11.67
N GLU A 82 19.03 -0.47 11.52
CA GLU A 82 17.93 0.36 12.01
C GLU A 82 16.62 0.09 11.26
N LEU A 83 16.71 -0.12 9.95
CA LEU A 83 15.56 -0.46 9.12
C LEU A 83 14.97 -1.81 9.51
N ILE A 84 15.83 -2.83 9.65
CA ILE A 84 15.43 -4.19 10.09
C ILE A 84 14.88 -4.18 11.51
N GLN A 85 15.50 -3.42 12.42
CA GLN A 85 15.02 -3.32 13.81
C GLN A 85 13.63 -2.68 13.87
N THR A 86 13.34 -1.71 12.99
CA THR A 86 12.08 -0.97 12.98
C THR A 86 10.95 -1.76 12.33
N TYR A 87 11.21 -2.39 11.20
CA TYR A 87 10.17 -3.00 10.36
C TYR A 87 10.21 -4.54 10.32
N GLY A 88 11.33 -5.14 10.73
CA GLY A 88 11.58 -6.57 10.61
C GLY A 88 12.14 -6.95 9.25
N GLN A 89 13.05 -7.95 9.23
CA GLN A 89 13.73 -8.39 8.02
C GLN A 89 12.77 -8.83 6.92
N ASP A 90 11.80 -9.69 7.25
CA ASP A 90 10.84 -10.23 6.28
C ASP A 90 10.03 -9.12 5.59
N ASN A 91 9.64 -8.08 6.33
CA ASN A 91 8.89 -6.95 5.77
C ASN A 91 9.77 -6.08 4.85
N VAL A 92 11.03 -5.87 5.19
CA VAL A 92 11.98 -5.14 4.36
C VAL A 92 12.23 -5.90 3.05
N GLU A 93 12.52 -7.19 3.13
CA GLU A 93 12.72 -8.07 1.98
C GLU A 93 11.48 -8.07 1.07
N GLN A 94 10.30 -8.27 1.64
CA GLN A 94 9.03 -8.25 0.89
C GLN A 94 8.78 -6.91 0.20
N SER A 95 9.08 -5.80 0.87
CA SER A 95 8.90 -4.45 0.32
C SER A 95 9.82 -4.21 -0.88
N ILE A 96 11.08 -4.63 -0.79
CA ILE A 96 12.04 -4.51 -1.89
C ILE A 96 11.59 -5.37 -3.09
N MET A 97 11.21 -6.62 -2.84
CA MET A 97 10.76 -7.52 -3.92
C MET A 97 9.48 -7.01 -4.58
N LEU A 98 8.52 -6.50 -3.81
CA LEU A 98 7.29 -5.91 -4.33
C LEU A 98 7.58 -4.65 -5.19
N ASN A 99 8.52 -3.81 -4.76
CA ASN A 99 8.94 -2.63 -5.52
C ASN A 99 9.56 -3.03 -6.87
N ARG A 100 10.44 -4.04 -6.89
CA ARG A 100 11.02 -4.57 -8.14
C ARG A 100 9.96 -5.08 -9.11
N VAL A 101 8.98 -5.85 -8.59
CA VAL A 101 7.84 -6.34 -9.40
C VAL A 101 6.99 -5.18 -9.91
N SER A 102 6.73 -4.17 -9.09
CA SER A 102 5.97 -2.99 -9.50
C SER A 102 6.68 -2.21 -10.61
N ASN A 103 8.00 -2.04 -10.50
CA ASN A 103 8.81 -1.38 -11.54
C ASN A 103 8.79 -2.17 -12.85
N LEU A 104 8.93 -3.50 -12.79
CA LEU A 104 8.81 -4.36 -13.97
C LEU A 104 7.45 -4.21 -14.67
N ILE A 105 6.36 -4.16 -13.89
CA ILE A 105 5.01 -3.97 -14.42
C ILE A 105 4.90 -2.60 -15.09
N LEU A 106 5.39 -1.53 -14.45
CA LEU A 106 5.34 -0.18 -14.99
C LEU A 106 6.15 -0.02 -16.28
N GLU A 107 7.34 -0.63 -16.35
CA GLU A 107 8.19 -0.61 -17.54
C GLU A 107 7.56 -1.33 -18.74
N ASN A 108 6.75 -2.36 -18.47
CA ASN A 108 6.09 -3.16 -19.51
C ASN A 108 4.61 -2.76 -19.73
N ALA A 109 4.06 -1.83 -18.97
CA ALA A 109 2.68 -1.38 -19.10
C ALA A 109 2.54 -0.35 -20.23
N ASN A 110 1.52 -0.54 -21.08
CA ASN A 110 1.06 0.51 -21.97
C ASN A 110 0.15 1.47 -21.19
N VAL A 111 0.71 2.56 -20.70
CA VAL A 111 -0.05 3.57 -19.94
C VAL A 111 -0.78 4.48 -20.95
N THR A 112 -2.11 4.49 -20.90
CA THR A 112 -2.94 5.46 -21.64
C THR A 112 -3.46 6.47 -20.62
N GLU A 113 -3.04 7.73 -20.72
CA GLU A 113 -3.62 8.81 -19.92
C GLU A 113 -5.04 9.10 -20.41
N VAL A 114 -6.03 8.87 -19.54
CA VAL A 114 -7.39 9.32 -19.75
C VAL A 114 -7.53 10.69 -19.06
N GLN A 115 -7.57 11.76 -19.86
CA GLN A 115 -7.95 13.07 -19.31
C GLN A 115 -9.39 12.99 -18.80
N ALA A 116 -9.58 13.24 -17.50
CA ALA A 116 -10.91 13.46 -16.97
C ALA A 116 -11.46 14.76 -17.58
N ASP A 117 -12.49 14.65 -18.39
CA ASP A 117 -13.23 15.81 -18.88
C ASP A 117 -13.79 16.59 -17.69
N SER A 118 -13.15 17.71 -17.39
CA SER A 118 -13.65 18.69 -16.43
C SER A 118 -14.74 19.58 -17.08
N SER A 119 -15.78 18.94 -17.59
CA SER A 119 -17.01 19.64 -17.97
C SER A 119 -17.98 19.65 -16.78
N ALA A 120 -17.60 20.35 -15.71
CA ALA A 120 -18.57 20.80 -14.73
C ALA A 120 -19.22 22.06 -15.30
N ASP A 121 -20.37 21.85 -15.89
CA ASP A 121 -21.38 22.80 -16.31
C ASP A 121 -21.60 23.91 -15.25
N SER A 122 -21.11 25.08 -15.55
CA SER A 122 -21.50 26.31 -14.83
C SER A 122 -22.68 26.97 -15.57
N SER A 123 -23.87 26.40 -15.42
CA SER A 123 -25.08 27.09 -15.76
C SER A 123 -25.44 28.10 -14.64
N SER A 124 -24.88 29.29 -14.74
CA SER A 124 -25.41 30.47 -14.07
C SER A 124 -26.67 30.88 -14.79
N ASP A 125 -27.81 30.53 -14.22
CA ASP A 125 -29.10 31.09 -14.62
C ASP A 125 -29.21 32.49 -14.04
N ASP A 126 -28.92 33.49 -14.90
CA ASP A 126 -29.26 34.87 -14.71
C ASP A 126 -30.69 35.10 -15.27
N SER A 127 -31.65 35.27 -14.39
CA SER A 127 -32.96 35.80 -14.75
C SER A 127 -33.25 37.02 -13.92
N GLY A 128 -32.81 38.17 -14.45
CA GLY A 128 -33.33 39.43 -14.06
C GLY A 128 -34.72 39.67 -14.67
N ASN A 129 -35.60 40.17 -13.88
CA ASN A 129 -36.51 41.29 -14.08
C ASN A 129 -37.51 41.41 -12.92
#